data_d7f571517fc4926cf65fd65df261dbd8
#
_entry.id   d7f571517fc4926cf65fd65df261dbd8
#
_cell.length_a   1.000
_cell.length_b   1.000
_cell.length_c   1.000
_cell.angle_alpha   90.00
_cell.angle_beta   90.00
_cell.angle_gamma   90.00
#
_symmetry.space_group_name_H-M   'P 1'
#
loop_
_entity.id
_entity.type
_entity.pdbx_description
1 polymer ?
#
loop_
_entity_poly.entity_id
_entity_poly.type
_entity_poly.pdbx_seq_one_letter_code
_entity_poly.pdbx_strand_id
1 'polypeptide(L)'
;VKIGELDGVGPKSVPLFRELGIETSRDLLDYLPFRYEDLRYPTLSTALGSTGGEENAVGVVEHVKERRVRGLEIVEVRLRDDAGEFTAKWIGRNRYVYGRFKEGMRLFVRGRVERTLAGAAINVAHYAQLRDGEVYQGDMVPVYRASKDLTTRKIAAVVRKN
;
A
#
# COMPACT_ATOMS: atom_id res chain seq x y z
N VAL A 1 -0.09 31.64 0.71
CA VAL A 1 -0.74 31.14 -0.51
C VAL A 1 -1.96 30.33 -0.10
N LYS A 2 -3.11 30.52 -0.78
CA LYS A 2 -4.33 29.76 -0.48
C LYS A 2 -4.17 28.32 -0.95
N ILE A 3 -4.81 27.37 -0.26
CA ILE A 3 -4.71 25.94 -0.54
C ILE A 3 -5.05 25.59 -2.00
N GLY A 4 -5.98 26.31 -2.61
CA GLY A 4 -6.39 26.08 -4.00
C GLY A 4 -5.39 26.55 -5.07
N GLU A 5 -4.35 27.26 -4.69
CA GLU A 5 -3.27 27.74 -5.56
C GLU A 5 -2.05 26.80 -5.55
N LEU A 6 -2.08 25.77 -4.70
CA LEU A 6 -0.99 24.80 -4.57
C LEU A 6 -1.04 23.73 -5.65
N ASP A 7 0.13 23.29 -6.07
CA ASP A 7 0.26 22.20 -7.04
C ASP A 7 -0.35 20.89 -6.54
N GLY A 8 -1.21 20.30 -7.36
CA GLY A 8 -1.92 19.06 -7.03
C GLY A 8 -3.24 19.25 -6.28
N VAL A 9 -3.66 20.49 -6.03
CA VAL A 9 -4.96 20.82 -5.42
C VAL A 9 -5.90 21.34 -6.47
N GLY A 10 -6.79 20.49 -6.96
CA GLY A 10 -7.86 20.91 -7.89
C GLY A 10 -9.09 21.46 -7.16
N PRO A 11 -10.00 22.15 -7.92
CA PRO A 11 -11.19 22.78 -7.33
C PRO A 11 -12.06 21.86 -6.46
N LYS A 12 -12.17 20.58 -6.83
CA LYS A 12 -12.91 19.56 -6.07
C LYS A 12 -12.24 19.17 -4.76
N SER A 13 -10.93 19.44 -4.61
CA SER A 13 -10.16 19.07 -3.41
C SER A 13 -10.12 20.18 -2.38
N VAL A 14 -10.29 21.43 -2.79
CA VAL A 14 -10.28 22.60 -1.88
C VAL A 14 -11.25 22.44 -0.70
N PRO A 15 -12.53 22.09 -0.90
CA PRO A 15 -13.45 21.88 0.21
C PRO A 15 -12.98 20.80 1.19
N LEU A 16 -12.40 19.71 0.66
CA LEU A 16 -11.92 18.59 1.47
C LEU A 16 -10.72 18.96 2.36
N PHE A 17 -9.82 19.82 1.87
CA PHE A 17 -8.74 20.37 2.68
C PHE A 17 -9.27 21.30 3.78
N ARG A 18 -10.27 22.13 3.47
CA ARG A 18 -10.92 23.00 4.44
C ARG A 18 -11.63 22.25 5.56
N GLU A 19 -12.25 21.11 5.27
CA GLU A 19 -12.85 20.21 6.29
C GLU A 19 -11.80 19.71 7.30
N LEU A 20 -10.54 19.61 6.90
CA LEU A 20 -9.41 19.28 7.77
C LEU A 20 -8.77 20.50 8.45
N GLY A 21 -9.34 21.71 8.26
CA GLY A 21 -8.80 22.95 8.79
C GLY A 21 -7.60 23.51 8.02
N ILE A 22 -7.39 23.05 6.77
CA ILE A 22 -6.26 23.46 5.93
C ILE A 22 -6.78 24.44 4.86
N GLU A 23 -6.53 25.72 5.05
CA GLU A 23 -6.96 26.80 4.14
C GLU A 23 -5.81 27.42 3.36
N THR A 24 -4.61 27.37 3.93
CA THR A 24 -3.40 27.98 3.38
C THR A 24 -2.25 26.99 3.30
N SER A 25 -1.19 27.37 2.56
CA SER A 25 0.07 26.62 2.51
C SER A 25 0.69 26.47 3.91
N ARG A 26 0.51 27.46 4.78
CA ARG A 26 1.02 27.39 6.15
C ARG A 26 0.29 26.34 6.97
N ASP A 27 -1.04 26.31 6.89
CA ASP A 27 -1.83 25.28 7.58
C ASP A 27 -1.44 23.88 7.11
N LEU A 28 -1.12 23.73 5.81
CA LEU A 28 -0.65 22.46 5.25
C LEU A 28 0.72 22.05 5.83
N LEU A 29 1.65 22.99 5.99
CA LEU A 29 2.96 22.75 6.62
C LEU A 29 2.84 22.43 8.11
N ASP A 30 1.92 23.10 8.79
CA ASP A 30 1.65 22.88 10.22
C ASP A 30 0.80 21.60 10.44
N TYR A 31 0.23 21.02 9.38
CA TYR A 31 -0.54 19.79 9.43
C TYR A 31 0.39 18.57 9.51
N LEU A 32 0.86 18.28 10.71
CA LEU A 32 1.85 17.23 10.97
C LEU A 32 1.26 15.84 10.74
N PRO A 33 2.07 14.89 10.23
CA PRO A 33 1.68 13.49 10.19
C PRO A 33 1.32 12.99 11.59
N PHE A 34 0.25 12.23 11.64
CA PHE A 34 -0.19 11.58 12.87
C PHE A 34 0.78 10.45 13.29
N ARG A 35 1.42 9.80 12.32
CA ARG A 35 2.45 8.79 12.50
C ARG A 35 3.28 8.64 11.23
N TYR A 36 4.39 7.93 11.34
CA TYR A 36 5.18 7.47 10.20
C TYR A 36 5.11 5.94 10.10
N GLU A 37 5.00 5.42 8.89
CA GLU A 37 5.15 4.01 8.60
C GLU A 37 6.55 3.77 8.04
N ASP A 38 7.29 2.89 8.70
CA ASP A 38 8.64 2.51 8.27
C ASP A 38 8.54 1.39 7.24
N LEU A 39 8.74 1.73 5.98
CA LEU A 39 8.74 0.79 4.87
C LEU A 39 10.17 0.48 4.35
N ARG A 40 11.19 0.90 5.08
CA ARG A 40 12.59 0.70 4.66
C ARG A 40 12.98 -0.76 4.58
N TYR A 41 12.37 -1.60 5.40
CA TYR A 41 12.64 -3.02 5.46
C TYR A 41 11.36 -3.84 5.28
N PRO A 42 11.36 -4.84 4.39
CA PRO A 42 10.25 -5.76 4.28
C PRO A 42 10.18 -6.65 5.52
N THR A 43 8.96 -6.95 5.96
CA THR A 43 8.72 -7.89 7.04
C THR A 43 8.88 -9.32 6.51
N LEU A 44 9.64 -10.14 7.20
CA LEU A 44 9.78 -11.55 6.86
C LEU A 44 8.47 -12.32 7.11
N SER A 45 8.23 -13.35 6.31
CA SER A 45 7.01 -14.18 6.36
C SER A 45 6.68 -14.69 7.76
N THR A 46 7.69 -15.04 8.55
CA THR A 46 7.52 -15.52 9.95
C THR A 46 7.07 -14.44 10.93
N ALA A 47 7.33 -13.17 10.62
CA ALA A 47 6.97 -12.02 11.46
C ALA A 47 5.72 -11.28 10.99
N LEU A 48 5.16 -11.62 9.82
CA LEU A 48 3.96 -10.99 9.29
C LEU A 48 2.77 -11.16 10.25
N GLY A 49 2.01 -10.08 10.43
CA GLY A 49 0.84 -10.02 11.30
C GLY A 49 1.14 -9.69 12.76
N SER A 50 2.39 -9.36 13.09
CA SER A 50 2.77 -8.96 14.45
C SER A 50 2.34 -7.54 14.82
N THR A 51 2.19 -6.66 13.85
CA THR A 51 1.85 -5.24 14.09
C THR A 51 0.34 -4.96 14.10
N GLY A 52 -0.47 -5.87 13.54
CA GLY A 52 -1.94 -5.71 13.44
C GLY A 52 -2.40 -4.66 12.41
N GLY A 53 -1.49 -4.10 11.63
CA GLY A 53 -1.75 -3.07 10.62
C GLY A 53 -1.40 -3.50 9.19
N GLU A 54 -1.11 -2.52 8.36
CA GLU A 54 -0.51 -2.75 7.05
C GLU A 54 0.98 -3.04 7.20
N GLU A 55 1.42 -4.06 6.50
CA GLU A 55 2.81 -4.48 6.45
C GLU A 55 3.25 -4.66 5.00
N ASN A 56 4.53 -4.65 4.77
CA ASN A 56 5.14 -4.88 3.47
C ASN A 56 6.03 -6.11 3.52
N ALA A 57 6.03 -6.85 2.42
CA ALA A 57 6.87 -8.03 2.25
C ALA A 57 7.40 -8.13 0.83
N VAL A 58 8.49 -8.84 0.67
CA VAL A 58 9.09 -9.18 -0.63
C VAL A 58 9.23 -10.68 -0.70
N GLY A 59 8.85 -11.25 -1.84
CA GLY A 59 9.01 -12.69 -2.04
C GLY A 59 9.03 -13.07 -3.52
N VAL A 60 9.42 -14.29 -3.77
CA VAL A 60 9.41 -14.91 -5.09
C VAL A 60 8.12 -15.70 -5.26
N VAL A 61 7.46 -15.53 -6.40
CA VAL A 61 6.24 -16.26 -6.75
C VAL A 61 6.54 -17.75 -6.93
N GLU A 62 5.87 -18.58 -6.15
CA GLU A 62 5.93 -20.03 -6.28
C GLU A 62 4.69 -20.63 -6.92
N HIS A 63 3.53 -20.07 -6.63
CA HIS A 63 2.27 -20.57 -7.15
C HIS A 63 1.24 -19.45 -7.25
N VAL A 64 0.44 -19.50 -8.31
CA VAL A 64 -0.67 -18.55 -8.55
C VAL A 64 -1.97 -19.33 -8.64
N LYS A 65 -2.96 -18.95 -7.87
CA LYS A 65 -4.31 -19.49 -7.91
C LYS A 65 -5.30 -18.37 -8.19
N GLU A 66 -6.04 -18.53 -9.24
CA GLU A 66 -7.07 -17.60 -9.67
C GLU A 66 -8.43 -18.27 -9.56
N ARG A 67 -9.37 -17.62 -8.94
CA ARG A 67 -10.74 -18.11 -8.79
C ARG A 67 -11.76 -16.98 -8.78
N ARG A 68 -12.97 -17.34 -9.16
CA ARG A 68 -14.11 -16.43 -9.06
C ARG A 68 -15.12 -16.98 -8.06
N VAL A 69 -15.47 -16.15 -7.06
CA VAL A 69 -16.44 -16.51 -6.02
C VAL A 69 -17.49 -15.41 -5.94
N ARG A 70 -18.75 -15.76 -6.16
CA ARG A 70 -19.89 -14.82 -6.10
C ARG A 70 -19.68 -13.53 -6.91
N GLY A 71 -19.08 -13.67 -8.12
CA GLY A 71 -18.80 -12.52 -8.99
C GLY A 71 -17.55 -11.72 -8.63
N LEU A 72 -16.86 -12.03 -7.55
CA LEU A 72 -15.57 -11.46 -7.19
C LEU A 72 -14.42 -12.30 -7.75
N GLU A 73 -13.47 -11.65 -8.36
CA GLU A 73 -12.21 -12.27 -8.79
C GLU A 73 -11.25 -12.26 -7.60
N ILE A 74 -10.68 -13.42 -7.29
CA ILE A 74 -9.70 -13.59 -6.23
C ILE A 74 -8.45 -14.17 -6.86
N VAL A 75 -7.34 -13.43 -6.72
CA VAL A 75 -6.00 -13.89 -7.10
C VAL A 75 -5.21 -14.12 -5.83
N GLU A 76 -4.78 -15.34 -5.61
CA GLU A 76 -3.92 -15.74 -4.50
C GLU A 76 -2.55 -16.12 -5.04
N VAL A 77 -1.52 -15.43 -4.61
CA VAL A 77 -0.14 -15.69 -5.01
C VAL A 77 0.64 -16.15 -3.80
N ARG A 78 1.15 -17.37 -3.85
CA ARG A 78 2.08 -17.87 -2.84
C ARG A 78 3.46 -17.33 -3.12
N LEU A 79 4.03 -16.69 -2.14
CA LEU A 79 5.34 -16.06 -2.19
C LEU A 79 6.26 -16.71 -1.16
N ARG A 80 7.53 -16.86 -1.52
CA ARG A 80 8.60 -17.34 -0.62
C ARG A 80 9.61 -16.23 -0.40
N ASP A 81 9.99 -16.03 0.84
CA ASP A 81 11.16 -15.27 1.25
C ASP A 81 12.22 -16.18 1.93
N ASP A 82 13.27 -15.60 2.49
CA ASP A 82 14.34 -16.37 3.14
C ASP A 82 13.89 -17.06 4.44
N ALA A 83 12.76 -16.64 5.03
CA ALA A 83 12.25 -17.18 6.28
C ALA A 83 11.15 -18.22 6.09
N GLY A 84 10.44 -18.22 4.96
CA GLY A 84 9.34 -19.14 4.71
C GLY A 84 8.40 -18.68 3.59
N GLU A 85 7.13 -18.97 3.76
CA GLU A 85 6.08 -18.69 2.76
C GLU A 85 4.99 -17.79 3.34
N PHE A 86 4.39 -17.00 2.47
CA PHE A 86 3.19 -16.23 2.77
C PHE A 86 2.34 -16.09 1.52
N THR A 87 1.09 -15.67 1.68
CA THR A 87 0.16 -15.51 0.56
C THR A 87 -0.19 -14.04 0.36
N ALA A 88 -0.08 -13.56 -0.86
CA ALA A 88 -0.62 -12.26 -1.25
C ALA A 88 -1.98 -12.46 -1.93
N LYS A 89 -3.00 -11.68 -1.52
CA LYS A 89 -4.37 -11.80 -2.03
C LYS A 89 -4.85 -10.49 -2.64
N TRP A 90 -5.39 -10.58 -3.84
CA TRP A 90 -6.15 -9.52 -4.50
C TRP A 90 -7.61 -9.94 -4.58
N ILE A 91 -8.49 -9.16 -3.99
CA ILE A 91 -9.93 -9.46 -3.93
C ILE A 91 -10.70 -8.33 -4.62
N GLY A 92 -11.56 -8.68 -5.57
CA GLY A 92 -12.39 -7.74 -6.28
C GLY A 92 -12.26 -7.82 -7.80
N ARG A 93 -12.71 -6.78 -8.52
CA ARG A 93 -12.59 -6.70 -9.98
C ARG A 93 -11.18 -6.26 -10.38
N ASN A 94 -10.21 -7.17 -10.25
CA ASN A 94 -8.79 -6.90 -10.51
C ASN A 94 -8.37 -7.37 -11.91
N ARG A 95 -9.04 -6.90 -12.98
CA ARG A 95 -8.67 -7.26 -14.37
C ARG A 95 -7.20 -7.05 -14.71
N TYR A 96 -6.57 -6.07 -14.04
CA TYR A 96 -5.15 -5.75 -14.25
C TYR A 96 -4.18 -6.74 -13.59
N VAL A 97 -4.65 -7.55 -12.66
CA VAL A 97 -3.84 -8.50 -11.89
C VAL A 97 -3.97 -9.92 -12.45
N TYR A 98 -5.13 -10.21 -13.06
CA TYR A 98 -5.43 -11.51 -13.64
C TYR A 98 -4.42 -11.89 -14.74
N GLY A 99 -3.82 -13.06 -14.65
CA GLY A 99 -2.84 -13.57 -15.61
C GLY A 99 -1.45 -12.89 -15.58
N ARG A 100 -1.22 -11.96 -14.64
CA ARG A 100 0.02 -11.16 -14.60
C ARG A 100 1.19 -11.86 -13.94
N PHE A 101 0.93 -12.68 -12.95
CA PHE A 101 1.97 -13.28 -12.13
C PHE A 101 2.41 -14.63 -12.68
N LYS A 102 3.71 -14.85 -12.68
CA LYS A 102 4.34 -16.10 -13.09
C LYS A 102 5.32 -16.56 -12.01
N GLU A 103 5.52 -17.87 -11.91
CA GLU A 103 6.54 -18.45 -11.03
C GLU A 103 7.92 -17.85 -11.30
N GLY A 104 8.67 -17.59 -10.25
CA GLY A 104 9.99 -16.98 -10.30
C GLY A 104 10.00 -15.46 -10.29
N MET A 105 8.86 -14.78 -10.49
CA MET A 105 8.80 -13.33 -10.33
C MET A 105 9.04 -12.91 -8.90
N ARG A 106 9.83 -11.83 -8.69
CA ARG A 106 9.96 -11.18 -7.40
C ARG A 106 8.94 -10.07 -7.27
N LEU A 107 8.18 -10.10 -6.20
CA LEU A 107 7.14 -9.10 -5.92
C LEU A 107 7.39 -8.42 -4.58
N PHE A 108 7.25 -7.11 -4.57
CA PHE A 108 6.95 -6.34 -3.40
C PHE A 108 5.43 -6.26 -3.25
N VAL A 109 4.93 -6.51 -2.05
CA VAL A 109 3.51 -6.38 -1.71
C VAL A 109 3.35 -5.63 -0.40
N ARG A 110 2.33 -4.81 -0.31
CA ARG A 110 1.93 -4.09 0.90
C ARG A 110 0.43 -4.20 1.08
N GLY A 111 0.00 -4.43 2.29
CA GLY A 111 -1.41 -4.46 2.64
C GLY A 111 -1.64 -4.95 4.07
N ARG A 112 -2.91 -5.14 4.40
CA ARG A 112 -3.29 -5.65 5.71
C ARG A 112 -3.00 -7.14 5.82
N VAL A 113 -2.36 -7.53 6.90
CA VAL A 113 -2.02 -8.94 7.16
C VAL A 113 -3.12 -9.61 7.97
N GLU A 114 -3.48 -10.80 7.53
CA GLU A 114 -4.35 -11.74 8.25
C GLU A 114 -3.56 -13.00 8.55
N ARG A 115 -3.63 -13.49 9.79
CA ARG A 115 -3.11 -14.80 10.16
C ARG A 115 -4.20 -15.83 10.08
N THR A 116 -3.93 -16.91 9.35
CA THR A 116 -4.80 -18.07 9.25
C THR A 116 -4.06 -19.32 9.70
N LEU A 117 -4.76 -20.44 9.83
CA LEU A 117 -4.14 -21.75 10.10
C LEU A 117 -3.15 -22.17 9.01
N ALA A 118 -3.32 -21.66 7.79
CA ALA A 118 -2.44 -21.92 6.63
C ALA A 118 -1.24 -20.95 6.55
N GLY A 119 -1.07 -20.03 7.50
CA GLY A 119 0.00 -19.04 7.53
C GLY A 119 -0.47 -17.60 7.38
N ALA A 120 0.45 -16.69 7.12
CA ALA A 120 0.15 -15.28 6.93
C ALA A 120 -0.35 -15.00 5.51
N ALA A 121 -1.37 -14.15 5.40
CA ALA A 121 -1.88 -13.66 4.14
C ALA A 121 -1.95 -12.12 4.15
N ILE A 122 -1.49 -11.49 3.09
CA ILE A 122 -1.55 -10.04 2.88
C ILE A 122 -2.68 -9.74 1.91
N ASN A 123 -3.68 -8.98 2.34
CA ASN A 123 -4.69 -8.38 1.45
C ASN A 123 -4.05 -7.17 0.78
N VAL A 124 -3.66 -7.31 -0.46
CA VAL A 124 -2.75 -6.37 -1.14
C VAL A 124 -3.46 -5.08 -1.51
N ALA A 125 -2.91 -3.97 -1.04
CA ALA A 125 -3.29 -2.62 -1.42
C ALA A 125 -2.32 -2.03 -2.47
N HIS A 126 -1.01 -2.37 -2.37
CA HIS A 126 0.02 -1.93 -3.30
C HIS A 126 0.97 -3.08 -3.60
N TYR A 127 1.45 -3.13 -4.83
CA TYR A 127 2.46 -4.10 -5.24
C TYR A 127 3.34 -3.53 -6.35
N ALA A 128 4.52 -4.10 -6.49
CA ALA A 128 5.42 -3.85 -7.60
C ALA A 128 6.21 -5.10 -7.93
N GLN A 129 6.49 -5.30 -9.21
CA GLN A 129 7.44 -6.32 -9.63
C GLN A 129 8.85 -5.78 -9.47
N LEU A 130 9.72 -6.53 -8.80
CA LEU A 130 11.13 -6.24 -8.68
C LEU A 130 11.89 -6.98 -9.78
N ARG A 131 12.82 -6.29 -10.46
CA ARG A 131 13.69 -6.90 -11.46
C ARG A 131 14.77 -7.76 -10.78
N ASP A 132 15.39 -8.65 -11.54
CA ASP A 132 16.51 -9.44 -11.06
C ASP A 132 17.65 -8.51 -10.61
N GLY A 133 18.15 -8.76 -9.38
CA GLY A 133 19.20 -7.92 -8.75
C GLY A 133 18.70 -6.58 -8.17
N GLU A 134 17.44 -6.20 -8.39
CA GLU A 134 16.85 -5.01 -7.79
C GLU A 134 16.65 -5.23 -6.29
N VAL A 135 17.24 -4.36 -5.49
CA VAL A 135 17.04 -4.35 -4.03
C VAL A 135 15.83 -3.49 -3.73
N TYR A 136 14.91 -4.03 -2.92
CA TYR A 136 13.81 -3.22 -2.41
C TYR A 136 14.37 -2.05 -1.59
N GLN A 137 14.00 -0.85 -2.00
CA GLN A 137 14.28 0.38 -1.28
C GLN A 137 12.96 1.00 -0.87
N GLY A 138 12.61 0.81 0.38
CA GLY A 138 11.47 1.46 0.98
C GLY A 138 11.86 2.77 1.65
N ASP A 139 10.87 3.52 2.08
CA ASP A 139 11.02 4.83 2.70
C ASP A 139 10.14 4.94 3.94
N MET A 140 10.38 5.93 4.76
CA MET A 140 9.45 6.31 5.82
C MET A 140 8.32 7.14 5.21
N VAL A 141 7.10 6.63 5.31
CA VAL A 141 5.93 7.27 4.72
C VAL A 141 5.13 7.99 5.81
N PRO A 142 4.94 9.31 5.68
CA PRO A 142 4.09 10.05 6.59
C PRO A 142 2.62 9.65 6.41
N VAL A 143 1.95 9.35 7.52
CA VAL A 143 0.52 9.06 7.55
C VAL A 143 -0.20 10.25 8.17
N TYR A 144 -1.01 10.93 7.37
CA TYR A 144 -1.82 12.06 7.81
C TYR A 144 -3.22 11.60 8.23
N ARG A 145 -3.83 12.33 9.14
CA ARG A 145 -5.27 12.17 9.39
C ARG A 145 -6.01 12.54 8.11
N ALA A 146 -6.79 11.63 7.61
CA ALA A 146 -7.49 11.74 6.34
C ALA A 146 -9.00 11.72 6.55
N SER A 147 -9.76 12.32 5.63
CA SER A 147 -11.19 12.16 5.56
C SER A 147 -11.56 11.03 4.57
N LYS A 148 -12.85 10.70 4.50
CA LYS A 148 -13.36 9.69 3.57
C LYS A 148 -12.97 9.97 2.11
N ASP A 149 -12.94 11.24 1.74
CA ASP A 149 -12.76 11.68 0.34
C ASP A 149 -11.36 12.29 0.09
N LEU A 150 -10.59 12.57 1.15
CA LEU A 150 -9.21 13.07 1.05
C LEU A 150 -8.25 12.10 1.75
N THR A 151 -7.56 11.31 0.95
CA THR A 151 -6.67 10.25 1.45
C THR A 151 -5.32 10.81 1.93
N THR A 152 -4.70 10.12 2.91
CA THR A 152 -3.32 10.37 3.34
C THR A 152 -2.34 10.51 2.17
N ARG A 153 -2.47 9.64 1.15
CA ARG A 153 -1.62 9.67 -0.04
C ARG A 153 -1.74 10.97 -0.82
N LYS A 154 -2.95 11.53 -0.92
CA LYS A 154 -3.17 12.80 -1.63
C LYS A 154 -2.60 13.97 -0.83
N ILE A 155 -2.78 13.99 0.50
CA ILE A 155 -2.18 15.01 1.37
C ILE A 155 -0.66 14.97 1.25
N ALA A 156 -0.04 13.79 1.40
CA ALA A 156 1.40 13.61 1.28
C ALA A 156 1.94 14.03 -0.12
N ALA A 157 1.18 13.78 -1.18
CA ALA A 157 1.56 14.20 -2.53
C ALA A 157 1.56 15.72 -2.70
N VAL A 158 0.60 16.42 -2.10
CA VAL A 158 0.55 17.90 -2.13
C VAL A 158 1.67 18.49 -1.28
N VAL A 159 1.90 17.98 -0.06
CA VAL A 159 3.02 18.41 0.80
C VAL A 159 4.38 18.26 0.09
N ARG A 160 4.59 17.15 -0.64
CA ARG A 160 5.85 16.89 -1.34
C ARG A 160 6.10 17.79 -2.54
N LYS A 161 5.03 18.32 -3.16
CA LYS A 161 5.12 19.16 -4.38
C LYS A 161 5.32 20.64 -4.08
N ASN A 162 4.98 21.08 -2.89
CA ASN A 162 4.98 22.49 -2.48
C ASN A 162 5.89 22.70 -1.26
#